data_bb3b37bde9c8611823ea0542fd16df9a
#
_entry.id   bb3b37bde9c8611823ea0542fd16df9a
#
_cell.length_a   1.000
_cell.length_b   1.000
_cell.length_c   1.000
_cell.angle_alpha   90.00
_cell.angle_beta   90.00
_cell.angle_gamma   90.00
#
_symmetry.space_group_name_H-M   'P 1'
#
loop_
_entity.id
_entity.type
_entity.pdbx_description
1 polymer ?
#
loop_
_entity_poly.entity_id
_entity_poly.type
_entity_poly.pdbx_seq_one_letter_code
_entity_poly.pdbx_strand_id
1 'polypeptide(L)'
;MKINPNIKIRDVAGEHIVVMPGEVQTDFTRVIALNGSALLLFNALSGRDFELEDAVRVLTDEYDVSPDVARRDAQTLLDDMRKNNILV
;
A
#
# COMPACT_ATOMS: atom_id res chain seq x y z
N MET A 1 8.60 9.62 -1.01
CA MET A 1 7.35 9.11 -0.40
C MET A 1 7.70 8.18 0.75
N LYS A 2 6.85 8.10 1.73
CA LYS A 2 7.06 7.23 2.88
C LYS A 2 5.73 6.70 3.36
N ILE A 3 5.68 5.40 3.69
CA ILE A 3 4.49 4.81 4.30
C ILE A 3 4.42 5.27 5.76
N ASN A 4 3.22 5.66 6.20
CA ASN A 4 3.00 6.10 7.57
C ASN A 4 3.45 4.98 8.54
N PRO A 5 4.46 5.23 9.38
CA PRO A 5 5.05 4.16 10.22
C PRO A 5 4.13 3.66 11.33
N ASN A 6 3.05 4.37 11.59
CA ASN A 6 2.11 4.01 12.65
C ASN A 6 0.95 3.15 12.16
N ILE A 7 0.87 2.91 10.85
CA ILE A 7 -0.15 2.05 10.26
C ILE A 7 0.18 0.60 10.54
N LYS A 8 -0.85 -0.18 10.89
CA LYS A 8 -0.75 -1.62 11.08
C LYS A 8 -1.71 -2.34 10.14
N ILE A 9 -1.33 -3.54 9.74
CA ILE A 9 -2.18 -4.41 8.92
C ILE A 9 -2.71 -5.52 9.83
N ARG A 10 -4.02 -5.74 9.79
CA ARG A 10 -4.67 -6.86 10.48
C ARG A 10 -5.28 -7.80 9.46
N ASP A 11 -5.12 -9.10 9.70
CA ASP A 11 -5.78 -10.12 8.89
C ASP A 11 -7.13 -10.43 9.54
N VAL A 12 -8.21 -10.16 8.80
CA VAL A 12 -9.58 -10.40 9.25
C VAL A 12 -10.31 -11.16 8.16
N ALA A 13 -10.73 -12.36 8.45
CA ALA A 13 -11.49 -13.22 7.52
C ALA A 13 -10.80 -13.37 6.15
N GLY A 14 -9.47 -13.47 6.16
CA GLY A 14 -8.67 -13.64 4.94
C GLY A 14 -8.35 -12.34 4.21
N GLU A 15 -8.77 -11.20 4.73
CA GLU A 15 -8.46 -9.89 4.15
C GLU A 15 -7.43 -9.14 4.99
N HIS A 16 -6.59 -8.35 4.32
CA HIS A 16 -5.57 -7.51 4.96
C HIS A 16 -6.13 -6.11 5.16
N ILE A 17 -6.50 -5.80 6.39
CA ILE A 17 -7.18 -4.55 6.73
C ILE A 17 -6.19 -3.54 7.31
N VAL A 18 -6.24 -2.32 6.80
CA VAL A 18 -5.42 -1.21 7.29
C VAL A 18 -6.02 -0.68 8.58
N VAL A 19 -5.20 -0.60 9.62
CA VAL A 19 -5.58 0.00 10.91
C VAL A 19 -4.83 1.33 11.06
N MET A 20 -5.59 2.43 11.08
CA MET A 20 -5.04 3.77 11.24
C MET A 20 -4.80 4.09 12.72
N PRO A 21 -3.67 4.71 13.06
CA PRO A 21 -3.37 5.06 14.45
C PRO A 21 -4.27 6.18 14.96
N GLY A 22 -4.65 6.08 16.22
CA GLY A 22 -5.37 7.14 16.90
C GLY A 22 -6.83 7.32 16.51
N GLU A 23 -7.35 6.53 15.63
CA GLU A 23 -8.76 6.58 15.25
C GLU A 23 -9.55 5.51 15.97
N VAL A 24 -10.60 5.94 16.68
CA VAL A 24 -11.64 5.02 17.12
C VAL A 24 -12.56 4.82 15.94
N GLN A 25 -12.42 3.70 15.27
CA GLN A 25 -13.23 3.41 14.10
C GLN A 25 -14.62 2.96 14.53
N THR A 26 -15.52 3.92 14.57
CA THR A 26 -16.94 3.65 14.75
C THR A 26 -17.66 3.56 13.40
N ASP A 27 -16.98 3.91 12.31
CA ASP A 27 -17.56 3.90 10.97
C ASP A 27 -16.97 2.74 10.16
N PHE A 28 -17.70 1.64 10.11
CA PHE A 28 -17.30 0.44 9.38
C PHE A 28 -17.37 0.60 7.86
N THR A 29 -17.87 1.72 7.35
CA THR A 29 -17.91 1.97 5.90
C THR A 29 -16.54 2.43 5.36
N ARG A 30 -15.57 2.72 6.24
CA ARG A 30 -14.24 3.19 5.87
C ARG A 30 -13.17 2.14 6.07
N VAL A 31 -13.53 0.87 5.91
CA VAL A 31 -12.56 -0.21 5.96
C VAL A 31 -11.72 -0.20 4.69
N ILE A 32 -10.40 -0.15 4.85
CA ILE A 32 -9.45 -0.19 3.75
C ILE A 32 -8.82 -1.57 3.73
N ALA A 33 -9.06 -2.33 2.66
CA ALA A 33 -8.43 -3.62 2.45
C ALA A 33 -7.37 -3.50 1.37
N LEU A 34 -6.18 -4.07 1.61
CA LEU A 34 -5.12 -4.10 0.63
C LEU A 34 -5.19 -5.40 -0.18
N ASN A 35 -5.20 -5.27 -1.52
CA ASN A 35 -5.04 -6.44 -2.39
C ASN A 35 -3.59 -6.93 -2.36
N GLY A 36 -3.30 -8.05 -3.05
CA GLY A 36 -1.97 -8.64 -3.03
C GLY A 36 -0.85 -7.69 -3.46
N SER A 37 -1.06 -6.91 -4.52
CA SER A 37 -0.06 -5.97 -5.03
C SER A 37 0.16 -4.81 -4.06
N ALA A 38 -0.92 -4.27 -3.50
CA ALA A 38 -0.82 -3.17 -2.53
C ALA A 38 -0.13 -3.64 -1.25
N LEU A 39 -0.44 -4.84 -0.77
CA LEU A 39 0.20 -5.42 0.40
C LEU A 39 1.69 -5.65 0.14
N LEU A 40 2.06 -6.12 -1.05
CA LEU A 40 3.45 -6.31 -1.43
C LEU A 40 4.23 -4.99 -1.37
N LEU A 41 3.67 -3.91 -1.93
CA LEU A 41 4.29 -2.59 -1.87
C LEU A 41 4.39 -2.09 -0.43
N PHE A 42 3.34 -2.26 0.35
CA PHE A 42 3.33 -1.87 1.75
C PHE A 42 4.47 -2.55 2.52
N ASN A 43 4.60 -3.86 2.39
CA ASN A 43 5.62 -4.62 3.11
C ASN A 43 7.04 -4.30 2.62
N ALA A 44 7.22 -4.12 1.30
CA ALA A 44 8.54 -3.89 0.73
C ALA A 44 9.06 -2.47 1.00
N LEU A 45 8.17 -1.48 1.10
CA LEU A 45 8.55 -0.07 1.16
C LEU A 45 8.36 0.54 2.55
N SER A 46 7.80 -0.19 3.50
CA SER A 46 7.65 0.28 4.88
C SER A 46 9.01 0.53 5.54
N GLY A 47 9.08 1.61 6.32
CA GLY A 47 10.27 1.92 7.10
C GLY A 47 11.36 2.64 6.35
N ARG A 48 11.11 3.06 5.11
CA ARG A 48 12.10 3.81 4.31
C ARG A 48 11.42 4.83 3.41
N ASP A 49 12.14 5.88 3.06
CA ASP A 49 11.74 6.77 1.98
C ASP A 49 11.90 6.04 0.64
N PHE A 50 10.99 6.29 -0.29
CA PHE A 50 11.03 5.65 -1.60
C PHE A 50 10.46 6.57 -2.67
N GLU A 51 10.79 6.26 -3.91
CA GLU A 51 10.29 6.95 -5.09
C GLU A 51 9.42 6.00 -5.91
N LEU A 52 8.73 6.54 -6.92
CA LEU A 52 7.92 5.73 -7.83
C LEU A 52 8.74 4.58 -8.43
N GLU A 53 9.99 4.82 -8.79
CA GLU A 53 10.85 3.80 -9.40
C GLU A 53 11.09 2.61 -8.47
N ASP A 54 11.14 2.85 -7.16
CA ASP A 54 11.28 1.76 -6.19
C ASP A 54 10.06 0.85 -6.21
N ALA A 55 8.86 1.44 -6.26
CA ALA A 55 7.63 0.68 -6.37
C ALA A 55 7.54 -0.09 -7.68
N VAL A 56 7.95 0.52 -8.79
CA VAL A 56 8.00 -0.15 -10.09
C VAL A 56 8.90 -1.38 -10.02
N ARG A 57 10.07 -1.25 -9.40
CA ARG A 57 11.02 -2.35 -9.27
C ARG A 57 10.45 -3.49 -8.44
N VAL A 58 9.76 -3.20 -7.35
CA VAL A 58 9.10 -4.22 -6.53
C VAL A 58 8.12 -5.03 -7.38
N LEU A 59 7.32 -4.35 -8.20
CA LEU A 59 6.33 -5.03 -9.05
C LEU A 59 6.99 -5.84 -10.16
N THR A 60 8.03 -5.33 -10.80
CA THR A 60 8.73 -6.06 -11.87
C THR A 60 9.54 -7.24 -11.34
N ASP A 61 10.01 -7.18 -10.10
CA ASP A 61 10.73 -8.29 -9.48
C ASP A 61 9.77 -9.43 -9.08
N GLU A 62 8.56 -9.09 -8.67
CA GLU A 62 7.60 -10.09 -8.17
C GLU A 62 6.70 -10.65 -9.28
N TYR A 63 6.33 -9.82 -10.24
CA TYR A 63 5.42 -10.19 -11.32
C TYR A 63 6.11 -10.11 -12.67
N ASP A 64 5.70 -11.00 -13.58
CA ASP A 64 6.17 -10.99 -14.96
C ASP A 64 5.37 -9.95 -15.77
N VAL A 65 5.66 -8.68 -15.54
CA VAL A 65 5.00 -7.55 -16.21
C VAL A 65 6.04 -6.63 -16.82
N SER A 66 5.64 -5.93 -17.89
CA SER A 66 6.52 -4.95 -18.52
C SER A 66 6.73 -3.75 -17.60
N PRO A 67 7.85 -3.04 -17.71
CA PRO A 67 8.08 -1.83 -16.91
C PRO A 67 7.00 -0.76 -17.08
N ASP A 68 6.43 -0.61 -18.27
CA ASP A 68 5.37 0.36 -18.52
C ASP A 68 4.09 0.00 -17.76
N VAL A 69 3.70 -1.27 -17.75
CA VAL A 69 2.55 -1.75 -16.99
C VAL A 69 2.80 -1.60 -15.49
N ALA A 70 3.99 -1.98 -15.04
CA ALA A 70 4.36 -1.87 -13.63
C ALA A 70 4.33 -0.41 -13.16
N ARG A 71 4.80 0.52 -13.98
CA ARG A 71 4.79 1.95 -13.65
C ARG A 71 3.37 2.47 -13.50
N ARG A 72 2.48 2.12 -14.42
CA ARG A 72 1.07 2.52 -14.36
C ARG A 72 0.38 1.96 -13.13
N ASP A 73 0.61 0.69 -12.85
CA ASP A 73 0.01 0.02 -11.69
C ASP A 73 0.56 0.59 -10.38
N ALA A 74 1.86 0.83 -10.31
CA ALA A 74 2.48 1.44 -9.14
C ALA A 74 1.92 2.84 -8.87
N GLN A 75 1.77 3.64 -9.93
CA GLN A 75 1.20 4.99 -9.79
C GLN A 75 -0.22 4.93 -9.24
N THR A 76 -1.05 4.04 -9.77
CA THR A 76 -2.43 3.87 -9.30
C THR A 76 -2.47 3.44 -7.83
N LEU A 77 -1.65 2.46 -7.46
CA LEU A 77 -1.58 1.96 -6.08
C LEU A 77 -1.11 3.05 -5.11
N LEU A 78 -0.08 3.81 -5.48
CA LEU A 78 0.44 4.89 -4.65
C LEU A 78 -0.54 6.06 -4.53
N ASP A 79 -1.26 6.38 -5.59
CA ASP A 79 -2.31 7.41 -5.55
C ASP A 79 -3.44 7.00 -4.61
N ASP A 80 -3.86 5.73 -4.64
CA ASP A 80 -4.87 5.21 -3.73
C ASP A 80 -4.38 5.23 -2.28
N MET A 81 -3.13 4.86 -2.04
CA MET A 81 -2.53 4.93 -0.72
C MET A 81 -2.48 6.36 -0.19
N ARG A 82 -2.16 7.31 -1.06
CA ARG A 82 -2.14 8.74 -0.68
C ARG A 82 -3.53 9.24 -0.33
N LYS A 83 -4.54 8.87 -1.12
CA LYS A 83 -5.93 9.22 -0.85
C LYS A 83 -6.42 8.72 0.51
N ASN A 84 -5.93 7.57 0.92
CA ASN A 84 -6.34 6.90 2.16
C ASN A 84 -5.40 7.20 3.33
N ASN A 85 -4.52 8.19 3.19
CA ASN A 85 -3.57 8.63 4.22
C ASN A 85 -2.58 7.54 4.67
N ILE A 86 -2.32 6.57 3.80
CA ILE A 86 -1.32 5.54 4.05
C ILE A 86 0.08 6.08 3.82
N LEU A 87 0.24 7.05 2.92
CA LEU A 87 1.50 7.75 2.68
C LEU A 87 1.56 9.05 3.48
N VAL A 88 2.73 9.36 3.97
CA VAL A 88 3.03 10.63 4.62
C VAL A 88 3.98 11.44 3.79
#